data_4608506f9c32bb3e379593e86ca47449
#
_entry.id   4608506f9c32bb3e379593e86ca47449
#
_cell.length_a   1.000
_cell.length_b   1.000
_cell.length_c   1.000
_cell.angle_alpha   90.00
_cell.angle_beta   90.00
_cell.angle_gamma   90.00
#
_symmetry.space_group_name_H-M   'P 1'
#
loop_
_entity.id
_entity.type
_entity.pdbx_description
1 polymer ?
#
loop_
_entity_poly.entity_id
_entity_poly.type
_entity_poly.pdbx_seq_one_letter_code
_entity_poly.pdbx_strand_id
1 'polypeptide(L)'
;MANSAGKFGPYPAPVPPAPVRGAGTGTNTARLPVRHQTGAEQIRSRIALQVRLGQLAPGERLPDTGVIAEDLSMSEMTVRRALETMCQDGLLDRRRGRVGGTFVAPKWDAVVAAFRDEEQAAALEDFLLLLECGLVARSADELPPAWDTDLRTVVDEMNATADHTELLRLETRFHLSLAEALGHGMAGEEVADLLGRGCLVAAVPAAAELQERNKHHADLLSALELGRLDAAVAAVKAHQVDGVGRG
;
A
#
# COMPACT_ATOMS: atom_id res chain seq x y z
N MET A 1 6.86 -21.51 -42.44
CA MET A 1 7.85 -21.83 -41.44
C MET A 1 9.03 -20.88 -41.62
N ALA A 2 9.14 -19.87 -40.83
CA ALA A 2 10.35 -19.06 -40.67
C ALA A 2 10.28 -18.35 -39.33
N ASN A 3 11.15 -18.77 -38.41
CA ASN A 3 11.34 -18.33 -37.07
C ASN A 3 12.17 -17.05 -37.10
N SER A 4 11.63 -15.90 -36.66
CA SER A 4 12.41 -14.68 -36.48
C SER A 4 12.58 -14.39 -34.99
N ALA A 5 13.62 -14.99 -34.41
CA ALA A 5 14.13 -14.61 -33.11
C ALA A 5 14.79 -13.22 -33.20
N GLY A 6 14.17 -12.21 -32.58
CA GLY A 6 14.73 -10.86 -32.44
C GLY A 6 15.97 -10.89 -31.54
N LYS A 7 17.09 -10.46 -32.09
CA LYS A 7 18.39 -10.36 -31.43
C LYS A 7 18.39 -9.14 -30.51
N PHE A 8 18.38 -9.33 -29.20
CA PHE A 8 18.88 -8.34 -28.28
C PHE A 8 20.40 -8.34 -28.38
N GLY A 9 21.00 -7.23 -28.79
CA GLY A 9 22.44 -7.03 -28.81
C GLY A 9 23.02 -6.99 -27.38
N PRO A 10 24.33 -7.30 -27.23
CA PRO A 10 24.96 -7.31 -25.91
C PRO A 10 24.99 -5.89 -25.31
N TYR A 11 24.66 -5.81 -24.03
CA TYR A 11 24.82 -4.59 -23.22
C TYR A 11 26.24 -4.07 -23.33
N PRO A 12 26.43 -2.74 -23.52
CA PRO A 12 27.77 -2.15 -23.49
C PRO A 12 28.39 -2.35 -22.10
N ALA A 13 29.67 -2.68 -22.08
CA ALA A 13 30.43 -2.88 -20.85
C ALA A 13 30.38 -1.62 -19.97
N PRO A 14 30.34 -1.74 -18.64
CA PRO A 14 30.32 -0.61 -17.75
C PRO A 14 31.57 0.24 -17.91
N VAL A 15 31.38 1.54 -18.12
CA VAL A 15 32.47 2.52 -18.18
C VAL A 15 33.06 2.64 -16.77
N PRO A 16 34.39 2.49 -16.60
CA PRO A 16 35.02 2.65 -15.30
C PRO A 16 34.83 4.09 -14.80
N PRO A 17 34.55 4.29 -13.49
CA PRO A 17 34.36 5.62 -12.95
C PRO A 17 35.65 6.46 -13.07
N ALA A 18 35.52 7.70 -13.51
CA ALA A 18 36.62 8.67 -13.55
C ALA A 18 37.15 8.91 -12.12
N PRO A 19 38.48 9.18 -11.96
CA PRO A 19 39.03 9.41 -10.63
C PRO A 19 38.47 10.72 -10.04
N VAL A 20 37.79 10.62 -8.92
CA VAL A 20 37.28 11.77 -8.16
C VAL A 20 38.44 12.49 -7.49
N ARG A 21 38.80 13.65 -8.02
CA ARG A 21 39.70 14.61 -7.33
C ARG A 21 38.81 15.53 -6.47
N GLY A 22 39.12 15.62 -5.18
CA GLY A 22 38.61 16.67 -4.33
C GLY A 22 38.15 16.20 -2.97
N ALA A 23 38.95 16.46 -1.94
CA ALA A 23 38.52 16.44 -0.56
C ALA A 23 37.53 17.60 -0.33
N GLY A 24 36.25 17.32 -0.54
CA GLY A 24 35.17 18.15 -0.07
C GLY A 24 34.61 17.52 1.19
N THR A 25 34.24 18.32 2.17
CA THR A 25 33.46 17.93 3.37
C THR A 25 32.06 17.45 2.96
N GLY A 26 32.03 16.34 2.20
CA GLY A 26 30.79 15.70 1.76
C GLY A 26 30.15 15.00 2.95
N THR A 27 28.96 15.39 3.30
CA THR A 27 28.03 14.57 4.07
C THR A 27 28.05 13.16 3.49
N ASN A 28 28.50 12.20 4.31
CA ASN A 28 28.62 10.80 3.90
C ASN A 28 27.21 10.22 3.76
N THR A 29 26.58 10.41 2.58
CA THR A 29 25.24 9.93 2.25
C THR A 29 25.11 8.41 2.31
N ALA A 30 26.23 7.65 2.32
CA ALA A 30 26.24 6.21 2.52
C ALA A 30 25.88 5.79 3.95
N ARG A 31 25.73 6.74 4.89
CA ARG A 31 25.31 6.50 6.28
C ARG A 31 23.87 6.92 6.56
N LEU A 32 23.09 7.26 5.57
CA LEU A 32 21.66 7.42 5.79
C LEU A 32 21.11 6.09 6.31
N PRO A 33 20.35 6.09 7.44
CA PRO A 33 19.74 4.87 7.92
C PRO A 33 18.75 4.38 6.89
N VAL A 34 19.10 3.32 6.19
CA VAL A 34 18.16 2.60 5.32
C VAL A 34 17.23 1.84 6.25
N ARG A 35 16.01 2.31 6.42
CA ARG A 35 14.97 1.56 7.12
C ARG A 35 14.53 0.44 6.18
N HIS A 36 15.20 -0.69 6.25
CA HIS A 36 14.66 -1.93 5.70
C HIS A 36 13.56 -2.39 6.65
N GLN A 37 12.38 -2.63 6.11
CA GLN A 37 11.34 -3.31 6.86
C GLN A 37 11.83 -4.66 7.33
N THR A 38 11.56 -4.97 8.59
CA THR A 38 11.75 -6.32 9.09
C THR A 38 10.65 -7.23 8.54
N GLY A 39 10.94 -8.53 8.35
CA GLY A 39 9.89 -9.48 7.97
C GLY A 39 8.68 -9.49 8.92
N ALA A 40 8.89 -9.08 10.19
CA ALA A 40 7.79 -8.93 11.15
C ALA A 40 6.87 -7.74 10.83
N GLU A 41 7.43 -6.62 10.41
CA GLU A 41 6.65 -5.44 9.98
C GLU A 41 5.87 -5.74 8.70
N GLN A 42 6.45 -6.45 7.73
CA GLN A 42 5.75 -6.86 6.52
C GLN A 42 4.56 -7.79 6.80
N ILE A 43 4.70 -8.75 7.71
CA ILE A 43 3.61 -9.64 8.11
C ILE A 43 2.51 -8.83 8.81
N ARG A 44 2.89 -7.90 9.68
CA ARG A 44 1.96 -7.05 10.42
C ARG A 44 1.15 -6.15 9.47
N SER A 45 1.80 -5.47 8.53
CA SER A 45 1.14 -4.64 7.52
C SER A 45 0.22 -5.46 6.61
N ARG A 46 0.65 -6.65 6.20
CA ARG A 46 -0.15 -7.53 5.35
C ARG A 46 -1.43 -8.00 6.05
N ILE A 47 -1.35 -8.42 7.31
CA ILE A 47 -2.53 -8.83 8.09
C ILE A 47 -3.47 -7.63 8.31
N ALA A 48 -2.94 -6.45 8.62
CA ALA A 48 -3.73 -5.24 8.78
C ALA A 48 -4.49 -4.86 7.50
N LEU A 49 -3.82 -4.96 6.36
CA LEU A 49 -4.42 -4.74 5.05
C LEU A 49 -5.53 -5.74 4.75
N GLN A 50 -5.32 -7.04 5.04
CA GLN A 50 -6.35 -8.07 4.86
C GLN A 50 -7.59 -7.82 5.73
N VAL A 51 -7.39 -7.36 6.98
CA VAL A 51 -8.50 -6.97 7.85
C VAL A 51 -9.25 -5.75 7.28
N ARG A 52 -8.54 -4.73 6.81
CA ARG A 52 -9.11 -3.54 6.19
C ARG A 52 -9.93 -3.87 4.94
N LEU A 53 -9.45 -4.81 4.13
CA LEU A 53 -10.14 -5.28 2.92
C LEU A 53 -11.27 -6.26 3.19
N GLY A 54 -11.52 -6.64 4.46
CA GLY A 54 -12.54 -7.61 4.82
C GLY A 54 -12.22 -9.05 4.45
N GLN A 55 -10.97 -9.33 4.07
CA GLN A 55 -10.48 -10.69 3.77
C GLN A 55 -10.23 -11.51 5.04
N LEU A 56 -10.04 -10.82 6.15
CA LEU A 56 -9.97 -11.37 7.51
C LEU A 56 -10.89 -10.57 8.41
N ALA A 57 -11.87 -11.22 9.03
CA ALA A 57 -12.78 -10.55 9.95
C ALA A 57 -12.24 -10.57 11.40
N PRO A 58 -12.60 -9.58 12.25
CA PRO A 58 -12.36 -9.66 13.70
C PRO A 58 -12.92 -10.96 14.28
N GLY A 59 -12.09 -11.70 15.02
CA GLY A 59 -12.42 -13.03 15.56
C GLY A 59 -12.22 -14.20 14.59
N GLU A 60 -11.85 -13.95 13.35
CA GLU A 60 -11.56 -14.98 12.36
C GLU A 60 -10.19 -15.63 12.58
N ARG A 61 -10.07 -16.91 12.22
CA ARG A 61 -8.84 -17.67 12.34
C ARG A 61 -7.92 -17.34 11.14
N LEU A 62 -6.66 -17.01 11.43
CA LEU A 62 -5.63 -16.88 10.41
C LEU A 62 -5.31 -18.24 9.77
N PRO A 63 -4.81 -18.26 8.53
CA PRO A 63 -4.18 -19.44 7.93
C PRO A 63 -3.06 -19.98 8.82
N ASP A 64 -2.71 -21.24 8.65
CA ASP A 64 -1.61 -21.83 9.40
C ASP A 64 -0.27 -21.17 9.05
N THR A 65 0.65 -21.12 10.02
CA THR A 65 1.94 -20.42 9.89
C THR A 65 2.73 -20.82 8.63
N GLY A 66 2.65 -22.08 8.23
CA GLY A 66 3.30 -22.58 7.02
C GLY A 66 2.72 -21.96 5.74
N VAL A 67 1.39 -21.81 5.66
CA VAL A 67 0.72 -21.16 4.52
C VAL A 67 1.13 -19.70 4.42
N ILE A 68 1.12 -18.97 5.54
CA ILE A 68 1.55 -17.57 5.57
C ILE A 68 3.03 -17.44 5.15
N ALA A 69 3.88 -18.37 5.57
CA ALA A 69 5.29 -18.38 5.24
C ALA A 69 5.53 -18.61 3.73
N GLU A 70 4.76 -19.52 3.12
CA GLU A 70 4.80 -19.80 1.69
C GLU A 70 4.31 -18.58 0.89
N ASP A 71 3.15 -18.03 1.23
CA ASP A 71 2.53 -16.87 0.54
C ASP A 71 3.45 -15.64 0.55
N LEU A 72 4.19 -15.43 1.65
CA LEU A 72 5.09 -14.28 1.81
C LEU A 72 6.55 -14.59 1.45
N SER A 73 6.85 -15.80 0.99
CA SER A 73 8.23 -16.26 0.72
C SER A 73 9.17 -16.03 1.90
N MET A 74 8.69 -16.29 3.12
CA MET A 74 9.41 -16.09 4.38
C MET A 74 9.63 -17.42 5.12
N SER A 75 10.55 -17.42 6.11
CA SER A 75 10.69 -18.58 6.99
C SER A 75 9.52 -18.66 7.98
N GLU A 76 9.06 -19.90 8.28
CA GLU A 76 8.03 -20.09 9.33
C GLU A 76 8.46 -19.51 10.69
N MET A 77 9.76 -19.48 10.98
CA MET A 77 10.28 -18.89 12.21
C MET A 77 10.03 -17.37 12.25
N THR A 78 10.22 -16.68 11.11
CA THR A 78 9.96 -15.26 10.97
C THR A 78 8.47 -14.98 11.19
N VAL A 79 7.60 -15.73 10.52
CA VAL A 79 6.15 -15.63 10.66
C VAL A 79 5.73 -15.88 12.10
N ARG A 80 6.22 -16.94 12.74
CA ARG A 80 5.88 -17.29 14.12
C ARG A 80 6.22 -16.16 15.09
N ARG A 81 7.41 -15.57 14.96
CA ARG A 81 7.84 -14.43 15.80
C ARG A 81 6.96 -13.20 15.59
N ALA A 82 6.63 -12.88 14.34
CA ALA A 82 5.74 -11.77 14.03
C ALA A 82 4.35 -11.97 14.66
N LEU A 83 3.75 -13.15 14.49
CA LEU A 83 2.46 -13.48 15.09
C LEU A 83 2.51 -13.47 16.62
N GLU A 84 3.62 -13.88 17.24
CA GLU A 84 3.81 -13.78 18.69
C GLU A 84 3.84 -12.34 19.15
N THR A 85 4.56 -11.45 18.46
CA THR A 85 4.58 -10.01 18.76
C THR A 85 3.18 -9.42 18.59
N MET A 86 2.46 -9.73 17.51
CA MET A 86 1.10 -9.25 17.31
C MET A 86 0.11 -9.74 18.39
N CYS A 87 0.33 -10.94 18.93
CA CYS A 87 -0.45 -11.43 20.09
C CYS A 87 -0.11 -10.63 21.37
N GLN A 88 1.17 -10.29 21.59
CA GLN A 88 1.60 -9.44 22.73
C GLN A 88 1.00 -8.04 22.63
N ASP A 89 0.91 -7.50 21.43
CA ASP A 89 0.30 -6.21 21.12
C ASP A 89 -1.24 -6.22 21.19
N GLY A 90 -1.85 -7.41 21.35
CA GLY A 90 -3.30 -7.57 21.40
C GLY A 90 -4.01 -7.50 20.06
N LEU A 91 -3.28 -7.43 18.94
CA LEU A 91 -3.83 -7.47 17.58
C LEU A 91 -4.33 -8.86 17.20
N LEU A 92 -3.74 -9.89 17.77
CA LEU A 92 -4.12 -11.28 17.55
C LEU A 92 -4.34 -12.00 18.88
N ASP A 93 -5.23 -13.01 18.89
CA ASP A 93 -5.49 -13.91 19.99
C ASP A 93 -4.97 -15.31 19.69
N ARG A 94 -4.24 -15.92 20.62
CA ARG A 94 -3.82 -17.33 20.49
C ARG A 94 -4.67 -18.24 21.35
N ARG A 95 -5.32 -19.23 20.74
CA ARG A 95 -6.12 -20.25 21.41
C ARG A 95 -5.42 -21.61 21.34
N ARG A 96 -5.38 -22.35 22.46
CA ARG A 96 -4.78 -23.69 22.56
C ARG A 96 -5.85 -24.77 22.35
N GLY A 97 -5.42 -25.97 21.99
CA GLY A 97 -6.28 -27.15 21.89
C GLY A 97 -6.60 -27.56 20.44
N ARG A 98 -7.48 -28.57 20.29
CA ARG A 98 -7.80 -29.20 18.98
C ARG A 98 -8.44 -28.21 17.97
N VAL A 99 -9.11 -27.19 18.43
CA VAL A 99 -9.68 -26.09 17.64
C VAL A 99 -8.87 -24.82 17.84
N GLY A 100 -7.59 -24.95 18.20
CA GLY A 100 -6.69 -23.84 18.45
C GLY A 100 -6.24 -23.16 17.18
N GLY A 101 -5.44 -22.10 17.35
CA GLY A 101 -4.92 -21.31 16.25
C GLY A 101 -4.64 -19.88 16.67
N THR A 102 -4.29 -19.07 15.69
CA THR A 102 -4.17 -17.62 15.84
C THR A 102 -5.39 -16.96 15.19
N PHE A 103 -5.98 -15.99 15.88
CA PHE A 103 -7.23 -15.34 15.46
C PHE A 103 -7.03 -13.82 15.46
N VAL A 104 -7.69 -13.10 14.57
CA VAL A 104 -7.78 -11.64 14.63
C VAL A 104 -8.48 -11.24 15.93
N ALA A 105 -7.96 -10.25 16.64
CA ALA A 105 -8.58 -9.79 17.89
C ALA A 105 -10.04 -9.34 17.63
N PRO A 106 -11.02 -9.76 18.46
CA PRO A 106 -12.43 -9.37 18.27
C PRO A 106 -12.67 -7.86 18.38
N LYS A 107 -11.77 -7.16 19.07
CA LYS A 107 -11.80 -5.69 19.24
C LYS A 107 -10.67 -5.02 18.43
N TRP A 108 -10.43 -5.50 17.23
CA TRP A 108 -9.34 -5.04 16.36
C TRP A 108 -9.24 -3.51 16.28
N ASP A 109 -10.34 -2.82 15.97
CA ASP A 109 -10.33 -1.35 15.80
C ASP A 109 -9.94 -0.60 17.08
N ALA A 110 -10.40 -1.09 18.23
CA ALA A 110 -10.04 -0.50 19.52
C ALA A 110 -8.55 -0.72 19.87
N VAL A 111 -8.00 -1.86 19.48
CA VAL A 111 -6.56 -2.16 19.67
C VAL A 111 -5.73 -1.28 18.74
N VAL A 112 -6.09 -1.21 17.46
CA VAL A 112 -5.38 -0.38 16.46
C VAL A 112 -5.42 1.11 16.85
N ALA A 113 -6.53 1.59 17.39
CA ALA A 113 -6.63 2.98 17.86
C ALA A 113 -5.58 3.37 18.92
N ALA A 114 -5.03 2.39 19.64
CA ALA A 114 -3.94 2.63 20.61
C ALA A 114 -2.54 2.77 19.96
N PHE A 115 -2.40 2.42 18.69
CA PHE A 115 -1.14 2.52 17.93
C PHE A 115 -1.05 3.76 17.04
N ARG A 116 -2.01 4.69 17.15
CA ARG A 116 -2.02 5.92 16.35
C ARG A 116 -0.72 6.69 16.55
N ASP A 117 -0.12 7.04 15.41
CA ASP A 117 1.11 7.82 15.34
C ASP A 117 0.98 8.78 14.16
N GLU A 118 0.65 10.04 14.46
CA GLU A 118 0.37 11.06 13.46
C GLU A 118 1.60 11.40 12.60
N GLU A 119 2.80 11.39 13.21
CA GLU A 119 4.04 11.65 12.46
C GLU A 119 4.33 10.52 11.48
N GLN A 120 4.18 9.27 11.93
CA GLN A 120 4.36 8.11 11.06
C GLN A 120 3.27 8.03 9.99
N ALA A 121 2.02 8.32 10.33
CA ALA A 121 0.91 8.35 9.38
C ALA A 121 1.17 9.37 8.26
N ALA A 122 1.52 10.61 8.61
CA ALA A 122 1.84 11.66 7.65
C ALA A 122 3.00 11.28 6.74
N ALA A 123 4.06 10.67 7.28
CA ALA A 123 5.20 10.22 6.46
C ALA A 123 4.81 9.09 5.48
N LEU A 124 3.89 8.19 5.85
CA LEU A 124 3.37 7.15 4.97
C LEU A 124 2.49 7.74 3.86
N GLU A 125 1.62 8.68 4.20
CA GLU A 125 0.76 9.40 3.27
C GLU A 125 1.58 10.22 2.26
N ASP A 126 2.60 10.95 2.71
CA ASP A 126 3.51 11.68 1.83
C ASP A 126 4.22 10.75 0.84
N PHE A 127 4.64 9.57 1.30
CA PHE A 127 5.30 8.60 0.42
C PHE A 127 4.34 7.96 -0.57
N LEU A 128 3.12 7.64 -0.14
CA LEU A 128 2.06 7.17 -1.02
C LEU A 128 1.75 8.20 -2.12
N LEU A 129 1.61 9.48 -1.73
CA LEU A 129 1.43 10.59 -2.67
C LEU A 129 2.52 10.63 -3.74
N LEU A 130 3.79 10.52 -3.34
CA LEU A 130 4.91 10.51 -4.28
C LEU A 130 4.84 9.35 -5.26
N LEU A 131 4.49 8.15 -4.78
CA LEU A 131 4.33 6.97 -5.63
C LEU A 131 3.18 7.13 -6.62
N GLU A 132 2.02 7.55 -6.16
CA GLU A 132 0.84 7.74 -7.01
C GLU A 132 1.02 8.84 -8.05
N CYS A 133 1.60 9.97 -7.66
CA CYS A 133 1.98 11.01 -8.63
C CYS A 133 2.98 10.48 -9.67
N GLY A 134 3.93 9.64 -9.27
CA GLY A 134 4.89 8.99 -10.15
C GLY A 134 4.22 8.00 -11.11
N LEU A 135 3.27 7.18 -10.62
CA LEU A 135 2.49 6.25 -11.43
C LEU A 135 1.65 6.99 -12.48
N VAL A 136 0.93 8.03 -12.06
CA VAL A 136 0.12 8.89 -12.93
C VAL A 136 0.99 9.57 -13.98
N ALA A 137 2.13 10.16 -13.59
CA ALA A 137 3.04 10.84 -14.51
C ALA A 137 3.61 9.87 -15.57
N ARG A 138 3.90 8.65 -15.19
CA ARG A 138 4.44 7.64 -16.10
C ARG A 138 3.42 7.11 -17.09
N SER A 139 2.14 7.09 -16.72
CA SER A 139 1.05 6.59 -17.55
C SER A 139 0.51 7.62 -18.55
N ALA A 140 1.10 8.84 -18.56
CA ALA A 140 0.62 9.94 -19.42
C ALA A 140 0.70 9.63 -20.93
N ASP A 141 1.66 8.79 -21.34
CA ASP A 141 1.89 8.49 -22.76
C ASP A 141 1.08 7.29 -23.25
N GLU A 142 0.77 6.33 -22.37
CA GLU A 142 0.04 5.11 -22.74
C GLU A 142 -0.64 4.47 -21.52
N LEU A 143 -1.97 4.39 -21.58
CA LEU A 143 -2.76 3.67 -20.59
C LEU A 143 -3.07 2.25 -21.10
N PRO A 144 -2.94 1.20 -20.26
CA PRO A 144 -3.28 -0.15 -20.65
C PRO A 144 -4.77 -0.27 -21.09
N PRO A 145 -5.13 -1.20 -21.97
CA PRO A 145 -6.54 -1.45 -22.29
C PRO A 145 -7.36 -1.76 -21.03
N ALA A 146 -8.54 -1.15 -20.92
CA ALA A 146 -9.47 -1.34 -19.79
C ALA A 146 -8.86 -1.02 -18.40
N TRP A 147 -7.84 -0.18 -18.34
CA TRP A 147 -7.14 0.22 -17.11
C TRP A 147 -8.07 0.76 -16.02
N ASP A 148 -9.17 1.37 -16.40
CA ASP A 148 -10.10 2.07 -15.52
C ASP A 148 -11.32 1.23 -15.07
N THR A 149 -11.49 0.02 -15.57
CA THR A 149 -12.70 -0.78 -15.35
C THR A 149 -12.96 -1.04 -13.85
N ASP A 150 -11.97 -1.54 -13.14
CA ASP A 150 -12.06 -1.79 -11.70
C ASP A 150 -12.16 -0.49 -10.90
N LEU A 151 -11.40 0.54 -11.30
CA LEU A 151 -11.37 1.83 -10.63
C LEU A 151 -12.72 2.54 -10.70
N ARG A 152 -13.38 2.55 -11.87
CA ARG A 152 -14.74 3.10 -12.03
C ARG A 152 -15.75 2.33 -11.19
N THR A 153 -15.65 1.01 -11.17
CA THR A 153 -16.52 0.17 -10.33
C THR A 153 -16.39 0.56 -8.85
N VAL A 154 -15.16 0.76 -8.36
CA VAL A 154 -14.92 1.19 -6.97
C VAL A 154 -15.51 2.58 -6.69
N VAL A 155 -15.31 3.55 -7.59
CA VAL A 155 -15.89 4.90 -7.47
C VAL A 155 -17.42 4.84 -7.41
N ASP A 156 -18.06 4.03 -8.26
CA ASP A 156 -19.51 3.87 -8.28
C ASP A 156 -20.03 3.16 -7.01
N GLU A 157 -19.34 2.13 -6.53
CA GLU A 157 -19.64 1.45 -5.27
C GLU A 157 -19.53 2.42 -4.07
N MET A 158 -18.51 3.28 -4.03
CA MET A 158 -18.37 4.33 -3.00
C MET A 158 -19.51 5.36 -3.04
N ASN A 159 -19.97 5.74 -4.24
CA ASN A 159 -21.12 6.64 -4.39
C ASN A 159 -22.44 5.99 -3.95
N ALA A 160 -22.55 4.67 -4.04
CA ALA A 160 -23.77 3.92 -3.72
C ALA A 160 -23.91 3.54 -2.25
N THR A 161 -22.85 3.67 -1.43
CA THR A 161 -22.86 3.25 -0.03
C THR A 161 -22.68 4.42 0.92
N ALA A 162 -23.32 4.34 2.10
CA ALA A 162 -23.06 5.20 3.25
C ALA A 162 -22.45 4.40 4.43
N ASP A 163 -22.22 3.10 4.27
CA ASP A 163 -21.59 2.28 5.28
C ASP A 163 -20.12 2.63 5.43
N HIS A 164 -19.73 3.04 6.63
CA HIS A 164 -18.39 3.53 6.91
C HIS A 164 -17.31 2.46 6.71
N THR A 165 -17.60 1.23 7.11
CA THR A 165 -16.64 0.12 6.96
C THR A 165 -16.43 -0.21 5.49
N GLU A 166 -17.52 -0.19 4.72
CA GLU A 166 -17.47 -0.41 3.29
C GLU A 166 -16.73 0.72 2.55
N LEU A 167 -16.97 1.98 2.93
CA LEU A 167 -16.22 3.13 2.37
C LEU A 167 -14.72 2.99 2.62
N LEU A 168 -14.30 2.61 3.83
CA LEU A 168 -12.89 2.39 4.15
C LEU A 168 -12.27 1.25 3.33
N ARG A 169 -13.04 0.17 3.11
CA ARG A 169 -12.61 -0.95 2.27
C ARG A 169 -12.42 -0.52 0.82
N LEU A 170 -13.38 0.22 0.28
CA LEU A 170 -13.36 0.70 -1.10
C LEU A 170 -12.26 1.73 -1.33
N GLU A 171 -12.05 2.65 -0.40
CA GLU A 171 -10.92 3.60 -0.40
C GLU A 171 -9.59 2.87 -0.56
N THR A 172 -9.35 1.88 0.29
CA THR A 172 -8.12 1.07 0.23
C THR A 172 -8.02 0.29 -1.09
N ARG A 173 -9.15 -0.26 -1.57
CA ARG A 173 -9.21 -0.97 -2.86
C ARG A 173 -8.89 -0.05 -4.03
N PHE A 174 -9.36 1.21 -4.01
CA PHE A 174 -9.06 2.17 -5.08
C PHE A 174 -7.56 2.36 -5.28
N HIS A 175 -6.82 2.65 -4.22
CA HIS A 175 -5.37 2.84 -4.28
C HIS A 175 -4.61 1.59 -4.75
N LEU A 176 -5.03 0.41 -4.30
CA LEU A 176 -4.45 -0.86 -4.79
C LEU A 176 -4.72 -1.08 -6.27
N SER A 177 -5.97 -0.88 -6.72
CA SER A 177 -6.34 -1.01 -8.13
C SER A 177 -5.65 0.04 -9.01
N LEU A 178 -5.43 1.27 -8.49
CA LEU A 178 -4.67 2.30 -9.19
C LEU A 178 -3.21 1.87 -9.40
N ALA A 179 -2.58 1.35 -8.34
CA ALA A 179 -1.22 0.87 -8.42
C ALA A 179 -1.08 -0.36 -9.34
N GLU A 180 -2.07 -1.24 -9.39
CA GLU A 180 -2.11 -2.38 -10.30
C GLU A 180 -2.30 -1.93 -11.75
N ALA A 181 -3.24 -1.01 -12.00
CA ALA A 181 -3.57 -0.53 -13.34
C ALA A 181 -2.44 0.30 -13.98
N LEU A 182 -1.79 1.17 -13.20
CA LEU A 182 -0.76 2.10 -13.70
C LEU A 182 0.66 1.66 -13.35
N GLY A 183 0.83 0.74 -12.41
CA GLY A 183 2.11 0.28 -11.92
C GLY A 183 2.65 -0.95 -12.65
N HIS A 184 3.90 -1.29 -12.33
CA HIS A 184 4.51 -2.55 -12.72
C HIS A 184 5.28 -3.13 -11.54
N GLY A 185 4.98 -4.40 -11.19
CA GLY A 185 5.76 -5.17 -10.21
C GLY A 185 5.87 -4.48 -8.85
N MET A 186 7.05 -4.00 -8.52
CA MET A 186 7.40 -3.47 -7.19
C MET A 186 6.51 -2.30 -6.71
N ALA A 187 5.93 -1.50 -7.61
CA ALA A 187 5.13 -0.34 -7.20
C ALA A 187 3.84 -0.77 -6.49
N GLY A 188 3.18 -1.81 -6.99
CA GLY A 188 1.97 -2.36 -6.35
C GLY A 188 2.27 -2.97 -4.97
N GLU A 189 3.39 -3.66 -4.84
CA GLU A 189 3.83 -4.23 -3.55
C GLU A 189 4.11 -3.13 -2.52
N GLU A 190 4.79 -2.06 -2.93
CA GLU A 190 5.10 -0.92 -2.05
C GLU A 190 3.83 -0.17 -1.63
N VAL A 191 2.90 0.10 -2.56
CA VAL A 191 1.61 0.72 -2.23
C VAL A 191 0.83 -0.15 -1.25
N ALA A 192 0.76 -1.47 -1.45
CA ALA A 192 0.09 -2.40 -0.54
C ALA A 192 0.71 -2.37 0.87
N ASP A 193 2.04 -2.28 0.95
CA ASP A 193 2.73 -2.18 2.23
C ASP A 193 2.46 -0.85 2.95
N LEU A 194 2.54 0.27 2.24
CA LEU A 194 2.23 1.59 2.80
C LEU A 194 0.80 1.67 3.32
N LEU A 195 -0.18 1.16 2.56
CA LEU A 195 -1.57 1.09 2.98
C LEU A 195 -1.75 0.20 4.21
N GLY A 196 -1.09 -0.96 4.23
CA GLY A 196 -1.14 -1.89 5.37
C GLY A 196 -0.56 -1.28 6.65
N ARG A 197 0.53 -0.52 6.54
CA ARG A 197 1.12 0.24 7.65
C ARG A 197 0.21 1.37 8.09
N GLY A 198 -0.34 2.13 7.13
CA GLY A 198 -1.32 3.18 7.41
C GLY A 198 -2.53 2.66 8.19
N CYS A 199 -3.03 1.46 7.87
CA CYS A 199 -4.11 0.81 8.62
C CYS A 199 -3.82 0.64 10.13
N LEU A 200 -2.55 0.65 10.53
CA LEU A 200 -2.15 0.45 11.93
C LEU A 200 -1.94 1.76 12.70
N VAL A 201 -1.57 2.85 12.02
CA VAL A 201 -1.12 4.07 12.69
C VAL A 201 -1.95 5.31 12.35
N ALA A 202 -2.61 5.33 11.19
CA ALA A 202 -3.40 6.47 10.77
C ALA A 202 -4.73 6.57 11.53
N ALA A 203 -5.22 7.81 11.67
CA ALA A 203 -6.59 8.04 12.08
C ALA A 203 -7.56 7.49 11.02
N VAL A 204 -8.72 7.03 11.46
CA VAL A 204 -9.76 6.53 10.56
C VAL A 204 -10.57 7.73 10.06
N PRO A 205 -10.60 8.03 8.74
CA PRO A 205 -11.36 9.13 8.19
C PRO A 205 -12.86 8.96 8.43
N ALA A 206 -13.59 10.06 8.59
CA ALA A 206 -15.04 10.00 8.69
C ALA A 206 -15.69 9.62 7.35
N ALA A 207 -16.91 9.06 7.38
CA ALA A 207 -17.61 8.66 6.15
C ALA A 207 -17.80 9.84 5.17
N ALA A 208 -18.09 11.02 5.67
CA ALA A 208 -18.24 12.23 4.84
C ALA A 208 -16.91 12.64 4.16
N GLU A 209 -15.80 12.46 4.85
CA GLU A 209 -14.46 12.70 4.30
C GLU A 209 -14.12 11.68 3.19
N LEU A 210 -14.41 10.41 3.39
CA LEU A 210 -14.23 9.38 2.38
C LEU A 210 -15.07 9.64 1.12
N GLN A 211 -16.30 10.15 1.28
CA GLN A 211 -17.14 10.55 0.15
C GLN A 211 -16.59 11.77 -0.59
N GLU A 212 -15.99 12.73 0.12
CA GLU A 212 -15.32 13.87 -0.53
C GLU A 212 -14.08 13.40 -1.31
N ARG A 213 -13.26 12.55 -0.71
CA ARG A 213 -12.10 11.91 -1.37
C ARG A 213 -12.51 11.16 -2.64
N ASN A 214 -13.68 10.51 -2.64
CA ASN A 214 -14.17 9.80 -3.83
C ASN A 214 -14.44 10.72 -5.03
N LYS A 215 -14.73 12.00 -4.81
CA LYS A 215 -14.83 12.98 -5.92
C LYS A 215 -13.46 13.18 -6.58
N HIS A 216 -12.40 13.23 -5.79
CA HIS A 216 -11.03 13.34 -6.33
C HIS A 216 -10.62 12.07 -7.09
N HIS A 217 -11.11 10.89 -6.68
CA HIS A 217 -10.95 9.67 -7.48
C HIS A 217 -11.61 9.81 -8.85
N ALA A 218 -12.86 10.26 -8.91
CA ALA A 218 -13.57 10.49 -10.17
C ALA A 218 -12.87 11.53 -11.06
N ASP A 219 -12.37 12.62 -10.47
CA ASP A 219 -11.61 13.66 -11.16
C ASP A 219 -10.31 13.11 -11.74
N LEU A 220 -9.59 12.28 -10.97
CA LEU A 220 -8.37 11.59 -11.44
C LEU A 220 -8.65 10.72 -12.66
N LEU A 221 -9.66 9.86 -12.60
CA LEU A 221 -10.02 8.97 -13.72
C LEU A 221 -10.40 9.77 -14.97
N SER A 222 -11.19 10.84 -14.80
CA SER A 222 -11.59 11.72 -15.90
C SER A 222 -10.40 12.45 -16.51
N ALA A 223 -9.46 12.91 -15.69
CA ALA A 223 -8.26 13.59 -16.15
C ALA A 223 -7.33 12.65 -16.94
N LEU A 224 -7.15 11.41 -16.47
CA LEU A 224 -6.35 10.38 -17.15
C LEU A 224 -6.98 10.00 -18.50
N GLU A 225 -8.29 9.79 -18.56
CA GLU A 225 -9.00 9.47 -19.80
C GLU A 225 -8.83 10.56 -20.88
N LEU A 226 -8.78 11.82 -20.44
CA LEU A 226 -8.60 12.98 -21.33
C LEU A 226 -7.11 13.28 -21.62
N GLY A 227 -6.18 12.50 -21.12
CA GLY A 227 -4.73 12.75 -21.25
C GLY A 227 -4.25 14.03 -20.55
N ARG A 228 -4.99 14.51 -19.52
CA ARG A 228 -4.69 15.77 -18.81
C ARG A 228 -3.86 15.49 -17.55
N LEU A 229 -2.55 15.28 -17.77
CA LEU A 229 -1.63 14.89 -16.70
C LEU A 229 -1.59 15.88 -15.53
N ASP A 230 -1.58 17.19 -15.81
CA ASP A 230 -1.59 18.24 -14.80
C ASP A 230 -2.82 18.17 -13.88
N ALA A 231 -3.99 17.94 -14.47
CA ALA A 231 -5.23 17.75 -13.73
C ALA A 231 -5.24 16.41 -12.95
N ALA A 232 -4.71 15.34 -13.52
CA ALA A 232 -4.61 14.05 -12.84
C ALA A 232 -3.72 14.14 -11.59
N VAL A 233 -2.53 14.75 -11.70
CA VAL A 233 -1.65 14.99 -10.56
C VAL A 233 -2.29 15.94 -9.52
N ALA A 234 -3.05 16.94 -9.97
CA ALA A 234 -3.77 17.84 -9.06
C ALA A 234 -4.85 17.08 -8.27
N ALA A 235 -5.57 16.15 -8.90
CA ALA A 235 -6.57 15.31 -8.23
C ALA A 235 -5.94 14.40 -7.15
N VAL A 236 -4.81 13.74 -7.45
CA VAL A 236 -4.07 12.95 -6.45
C VAL A 236 -3.65 13.80 -5.24
N LYS A 237 -3.16 15.03 -5.48
CA LYS A 237 -2.77 15.94 -4.39
C LYS A 237 -3.97 16.40 -3.56
N ALA A 238 -5.09 16.74 -4.20
CA ALA A 238 -6.31 17.21 -3.52
C ALA A 238 -6.87 16.11 -2.60
N HIS A 239 -6.88 14.88 -3.09
CA HIS A 239 -7.30 13.71 -2.32
C HIS A 239 -6.58 13.57 -0.97
N GLN A 240 -5.28 13.88 -0.89
CA GLN A 240 -4.51 13.77 0.35
C GLN A 240 -4.61 15.01 1.25
N VAL A 241 -4.73 16.21 0.67
CA VAL A 241 -4.82 17.46 1.45
C VAL A 241 -6.11 17.51 2.29
N ASP A 242 -7.21 16.96 1.78
CA ASP A 242 -8.48 16.91 2.51
C ASP A 242 -8.46 15.87 3.65
N GLY A 243 -7.48 14.95 3.65
CA GLY A 243 -7.25 13.99 4.75
C GLY A 243 -6.44 14.55 5.92
N VAL A 244 -5.65 15.60 5.69
CA VAL A 244 -4.90 16.27 6.75
C VAL A 244 -5.76 17.44 7.26
N GLY A 245 -6.76 17.12 8.09
CA GLY A 245 -7.54 18.13 8.81
C GLY A 245 -6.57 19.09 9.50
N ARG A 246 -6.55 20.36 9.04
CA ARG A 246 -5.83 21.43 9.71
C ARG A 246 -6.47 21.60 11.09
N GLY A 247 -5.88 20.96 12.10
CA GLY A 247 -6.12 21.24 13.49
C GLY A 247 -5.43 22.54 13.92
#